data_08bfa52b4a42c39327f76abc53517e49
#
_entry.id   08bfa52b4a42c39327f76abc53517e49
#
_cell.length_a   1.000
_cell.length_b   1.000
_cell.length_c   1.000
_cell.angle_alpha   90.00
_cell.angle_beta   90.00
_cell.angle_gamma   90.00
#
_symmetry.space_group_name_H-M   'P 1'
#
loop_
_entity.id
_entity.type
_entity.pdbx_description
1 polymer ?
#
loop_
_entity_poly.entity_id
_entity_poly.type
_entity_poly.pdbx_seq_one_letter_code
_entity_poly.pdbx_strand_id
1 'polypeptide(L)'
;DKGVVLISLSDNMLYKTGSSEISSKAGTVLEKIAKVINDYKTFDVLIEGNTDNVPIATKCLTDNWDLSVMRATSIARVLQKNYGVDPSRIIAGGRSEFNPKVSNDTKANKSANRRTEIIIMPKLDEFFKLLEIKQ
;
A
#
# COMPACT_ATOMS: atom_id res chain seq x y z
N ASP A 1 10.63 -14.07 -0.45
CA ASP A 1 10.34 -15.02 0.58
C ASP A 1 9.13 -15.86 0.20
N LYS A 2 9.12 -17.09 0.71
CA LYS A 2 8.08 -18.04 0.34
C LYS A 2 6.69 -17.55 0.76
N GLY A 3 5.75 -17.50 -0.18
CA GLY A 3 4.39 -17.11 0.09
C GLY A 3 4.16 -15.61 0.19
N VAL A 4 5.16 -14.79 -0.11
CA VAL A 4 5.01 -13.35 -0.09
C VAL A 4 5.33 -12.78 -1.45
N VAL A 5 4.40 -11.99 -1.99
CA VAL A 5 4.59 -11.25 -3.22
C VAL A 5 4.59 -9.77 -2.88
N LEU A 6 5.63 -9.07 -3.27
CA LEU A 6 5.78 -7.65 -3.03
C LEU A 6 5.74 -6.89 -4.35
N ILE A 7 4.83 -5.94 -4.45
CA ILE A 7 4.71 -5.05 -5.61
C ILE A 7 4.91 -3.62 -5.12
N SER A 8 5.91 -2.95 -5.66
CA SER A 8 6.22 -1.56 -5.29
C SER A 8 5.81 -0.64 -6.42
N LEU A 9 5.01 0.36 -6.10
CA LEU A 9 4.45 1.30 -7.09
C LEU A 9 4.83 2.72 -6.72
N SER A 10 5.30 3.47 -7.72
CA SER A 10 5.71 4.85 -7.49
C SER A 10 4.50 5.75 -7.23
N ASP A 11 4.74 6.78 -6.45
CA ASP A 11 3.77 7.80 -6.10
C ASP A 11 3.14 8.45 -7.34
N ASN A 12 3.98 8.82 -8.31
CA ASN A 12 3.52 9.52 -9.51
C ASN A 12 2.58 8.68 -10.36
N MET A 13 2.68 7.37 -10.28
CA MET A 13 1.80 6.48 -11.02
C MET A 13 0.41 6.41 -10.40
N LEU A 14 0.34 6.46 -9.08
CA LEU A 14 -0.89 6.17 -8.35
C LEU A 14 -1.70 7.40 -7.98
N TYR A 15 -1.03 8.49 -7.62
CA TYR A 15 -1.70 9.63 -6.98
C TYR A 15 -1.42 10.93 -7.67
N LYS A 16 -2.34 11.88 -7.46
CA LYS A 16 -2.09 13.27 -7.82
C LYS A 16 -1.10 13.85 -6.82
N THR A 17 -0.27 14.77 -7.27
CA THR A 17 0.81 15.36 -6.46
C THR A 17 0.28 15.86 -5.10
N GLY A 18 0.94 15.42 -4.01
CA GLY A 18 0.62 15.85 -2.65
C GLY A 18 -0.76 15.44 -2.18
N SER A 19 -1.36 14.42 -2.77
CA SER A 19 -2.73 14.04 -2.53
C SER A 19 -2.84 12.53 -2.29
N SER A 20 -3.92 12.10 -1.69
CA SER A 20 -4.32 10.69 -1.62
C SER A 20 -5.31 10.34 -2.74
N GLU A 21 -5.62 11.28 -3.61
CA GLU A 21 -6.55 11.06 -4.72
C GLU A 21 -5.87 10.28 -5.83
N ILE A 22 -6.55 9.22 -6.30
CA ILE A 22 -6.02 8.32 -7.32
C ILE A 22 -5.92 9.04 -8.66
N SER A 23 -4.79 8.87 -9.35
CA SER A 23 -4.60 9.44 -10.67
C SER A 23 -5.36 8.64 -11.72
N SER A 24 -5.64 9.27 -12.87
CA SER A 24 -6.29 8.58 -13.97
C SER A 24 -5.43 7.46 -14.57
N LYS A 25 -4.12 7.54 -14.38
CA LYS A 25 -3.18 6.53 -14.89
C LYS A 25 -3.20 5.23 -14.09
N ALA A 26 -3.69 5.29 -12.86
CA ALA A 26 -3.57 4.16 -11.93
C ALA A 26 -4.51 2.99 -12.28
N GLY A 27 -5.60 3.26 -13.00
CA GLY A 27 -6.63 2.25 -13.22
C GLY A 27 -6.13 0.96 -13.85
N THR A 28 -5.37 1.06 -14.93
CA THR A 28 -4.85 -0.13 -15.64
C THR A 28 -3.93 -0.95 -14.74
N VAL A 29 -3.07 -0.28 -13.99
CA VAL A 29 -2.12 -0.96 -13.10
C VAL A 29 -2.88 -1.65 -11.97
N LEU A 30 -3.82 -0.97 -11.37
CA LEU A 30 -4.59 -1.52 -10.25
C LEU A 30 -5.48 -2.68 -10.70
N GLU A 31 -6.00 -2.62 -11.91
CA GLU A 31 -6.77 -3.72 -12.47
C GLU A 31 -5.92 -5.00 -12.58
N LYS A 32 -4.70 -4.86 -13.08
CA LYS A 32 -3.78 -6.00 -13.18
C LYS A 32 -3.41 -6.57 -11.83
N ILE A 33 -3.18 -5.70 -10.86
CA ILE A 33 -2.86 -6.11 -9.50
C ILE A 33 -4.05 -6.81 -8.86
N ALA A 34 -5.25 -6.29 -9.06
CA ALA A 34 -6.46 -6.92 -8.53
C ALA A 34 -6.63 -8.33 -9.10
N LYS A 35 -6.30 -8.52 -10.37
CA LYS A 35 -6.38 -9.85 -10.98
C LYS A 35 -5.44 -10.83 -10.29
N VAL A 36 -4.22 -10.41 -10.00
CA VAL A 36 -3.26 -11.24 -9.26
C VAL A 36 -3.80 -11.55 -7.87
N ILE A 37 -4.30 -10.55 -7.17
CA ILE A 37 -4.86 -10.73 -5.82
C ILE A 37 -6.03 -11.71 -5.83
N ASN A 38 -6.90 -11.59 -6.81
CA ASN A 38 -8.07 -12.45 -6.91
C ASN A 38 -7.71 -13.90 -7.25
N ASP A 39 -6.54 -14.10 -7.88
CA ASP A 39 -6.03 -15.45 -8.14
C ASP A 39 -5.45 -16.11 -6.89
N TYR A 40 -5.04 -15.34 -5.89
CA TYR A 40 -4.49 -15.83 -4.62
C TYR A 40 -5.52 -15.67 -3.50
N LYS A 41 -6.65 -16.34 -3.64
CA LYS A 41 -7.83 -16.10 -2.80
C LYS A 41 -7.65 -16.38 -1.31
N THR A 42 -6.66 -17.17 -0.94
CA THR A 42 -6.43 -17.53 0.46
C THR A 42 -5.42 -16.62 1.15
N PHE A 43 -4.94 -15.59 0.43
CA PHE A 43 -3.93 -14.68 0.97
C PHE A 43 -4.57 -13.35 1.36
N ASP A 44 -4.01 -12.72 2.38
CA ASP A 44 -4.35 -11.33 2.71
C ASP A 44 -3.49 -10.39 1.90
N VAL A 45 -3.95 -9.16 1.78
CA VAL A 45 -3.28 -8.11 1.03
C VAL A 45 -3.06 -6.93 1.94
N LEU A 46 -1.80 -6.58 2.17
CA LEU A 46 -1.44 -5.37 2.91
C LEU A 46 -1.06 -4.29 1.90
N ILE A 47 -1.75 -3.17 1.97
CA ILE A 47 -1.42 -1.99 1.17
C ILE A 47 -0.72 -1.01 2.09
N GLU A 48 0.54 -0.72 1.81
CA GLU A 48 1.37 0.08 2.68
C GLU A 48 1.84 1.35 1.99
N GLY A 49 1.41 2.51 2.51
CA GLY A 49 1.85 3.79 2.02
C GLY A 49 3.15 4.23 2.67
N ASN A 50 4.03 4.84 1.88
CA ASN A 50 5.32 5.36 2.33
C ASN A 50 5.54 6.73 1.71
N THR A 51 6.08 7.66 2.50
CA THR A 51 6.37 9.02 2.07
C THR A 51 7.87 9.29 2.11
N ASP A 52 8.28 10.44 1.57
CA ASP A 52 9.60 11.00 1.83
C ASP A 52 9.56 11.79 3.14
N ASN A 53 10.64 12.51 3.45
CA ASN A 53 10.73 13.26 4.70
C ASN A 53 10.28 14.72 4.58
N VAL A 54 9.69 15.12 3.47
CA VAL A 54 9.17 16.48 3.33
C VAL A 54 7.88 16.58 4.15
N PRO A 55 7.82 17.50 5.11
CA PRO A 55 6.60 17.66 5.91
C PRO A 55 5.41 18.03 5.03
N ILE A 56 4.25 17.50 5.40
CA ILE A 56 3.01 17.89 4.77
C ILE A 56 2.02 18.30 5.85
N ALA A 57 1.30 19.37 5.57
CA ALA A 57 0.21 19.80 6.44
C ALA A 57 -0.82 20.48 5.55
N THR A 58 -2.03 19.94 5.55
CA THR A 58 -3.14 20.48 4.78
C THR A 58 -4.36 20.50 5.68
N LYS A 59 -5.48 20.98 5.15
CA LYS A 59 -6.73 21.01 5.89
C LYS A 59 -7.13 19.60 6.38
N CYS A 60 -6.84 18.57 5.61
CA CYS A 60 -7.28 17.20 5.89
C CYS A 60 -6.15 16.29 6.34
N LEU A 61 -4.89 16.69 6.21
CA LEU A 61 -3.73 15.86 6.51
C LEU A 61 -2.85 16.59 7.51
N THR A 62 -2.68 16.02 8.68
CA THR A 62 -1.86 16.62 9.74
C THR A 62 -0.37 16.45 9.46
N ASP A 63 0.02 15.26 8.97
CA ASP A 63 1.42 14.90 8.77
C ASP A 63 1.54 13.74 7.78
N ASN A 64 2.73 13.21 7.65
CA ASN A 64 2.99 12.09 6.75
C ASN A 64 2.35 10.78 7.22
N TRP A 65 2.03 10.64 8.50
CA TRP A 65 1.24 9.51 8.96
C TRP A 65 -0.11 9.51 8.26
N ASP A 66 -0.81 10.63 8.31
CA ASP A 66 -2.11 10.75 7.66
C ASP A 66 -2.00 10.52 6.16
N LEU A 67 -1.02 11.13 5.51
CA LEU A 67 -0.86 10.99 4.07
C LEU A 67 -0.64 9.55 3.66
N SER A 68 0.26 8.85 4.35
CA SER A 68 0.60 7.47 4.01
C SER A 68 -0.60 6.54 4.19
N VAL A 69 -1.34 6.70 5.28
CA VAL A 69 -2.52 5.87 5.55
C VAL A 69 -3.65 6.18 4.57
N MET A 70 -3.89 7.45 4.30
CA MET A 70 -4.98 7.86 3.39
C MET A 70 -4.71 7.38 1.96
N ARG A 71 -3.45 7.42 1.54
CA ARG A 71 -3.06 6.88 0.23
C ARG A 71 -3.35 5.39 0.13
N ALA A 72 -2.95 4.63 1.14
CA ALA A 72 -3.23 3.19 1.18
C ALA A 72 -4.73 2.92 1.16
N THR A 73 -5.49 3.71 1.92
CA THR A 73 -6.95 3.57 1.98
C THR A 73 -7.60 3.83 0.63
N SER A 74 -7.11 4.82 -0.12
CA SER A 74 -7.64 5.12 -1.45
C SER A 74 -7.46 3.93 -2.39
N ILE A 75 -6.30 3.27 -2.35
CA ILE A 75 -6.05 2.07 -3.14
C ILE A 75 -6.97 0.93 -2.70
N ALA A 76 -7.15 0.74 -1.39
CA ALA A 76 -8.02 -0.30 -0.87
C ALA A 76 -9.44 -0.15 -1.40
N ARG A 77 -9.96 1.07 -1.41
CA ARG A 77 -11.31 1.34 -1.91
C ARG A 77 -11.45 1.00 -3.39
N VAL A 78 -10.45 1.36 -4.19
CA VAL A 78 -10.47 1.07 -5.63
C VAL A 78 -10.44 -0.43 -5.87
N LEU A 79 -9.56 -1.15 -5.18
CA LEU A 79 -9.48 -2.60 -5.33
C LEU A 79 -10.79 -3.28 -4.97
N GLN A 80 -11.43 -2.84 -3.89
CA GLN A 80 -12.70 -3.39 -3.46
C GLN A 80 -13.84 -3.05 -4.41
N LYS A 81 -14.02 -1.75 -4.69
CA LYS A 81 -15.23 -1.26 -5.35
C LYS A 81 -15.18 -1.38 -6.86
N ASN A 82 -14.00 -1.22 -7.45
CA ASN A 82 -13.86 -1.24 -8.89
C ASN A 82 -13.44 -2.60 -9.44
N TYR A 83 -12.73 -3.39 -8.66
CA TYR A 83 -12.12 -4.63 -9.16
C TYR A 83 -12.47 -5.87 -8.35
N GLY A 84 -13.41 -5.75 -7.42
CA GLY A 84 -14.00 -6.91 -6.75
C GLY A 84 -13.09 -7.68 -5.82
N VAL A 85 -12.07 -7.05 -5.27
CA VAL A 85 -11.25 -7.69 -4.24
C VAL A 85 -12.05 -7.77 -2.94
N ASP A 86 -12.08 -8.95 -2.32
CA ASP A 86 -12.79 -9.17 -1.07
C ASP A 86 -12.23 -8.27 0.03
N PRO A 87 -13.02 -7.35 0.58
CA PRO A 87 -12.53 -6.41 1.58
C PRO A 87 -12.06 -7.06 2.87
N SER A 88 -12.55 -8.26 3.20
CA SER A 88 -12.10 -8.96 4.40
C SER A 88 -10.64 -9.37 4.33
N ARG A 89 -10.04 -9.33 3.15
CA ARG A 89 -8.65 -9.69 2.92
C ARG A 89 -7.73 -8.48 2.84
N ILE A 90 -8.27 -7.27 2.87
CA ILE A 90 -7.49 -6.05 2.64
C ILE A 90 -7.12 -5.39 3.95
N ILE A 91 -5.83 -5.08 4.10
CA ILE A 91 -5.32 -4.29 5.21
C ILE A 91 -4.66 -3.05 4.62
N ALA A 92 -5.07 -1.87 5.08
CA ALA A 92 -4.46 -0.61 4.63
C ALA A 92 -3.68 -0.01 5.79
N GLY A 93 -2.42 0.35 5.54
CA GLY A 93 -1.57 0.93 6.56
C GLY A 93 -0.59 1.92 6.00
N GLY A 94 0.10 2.63 6.86
CA GLY A 94 1.08 3.62 6.47
C GLY A 94 2.28 3.61 7.39
N ARG A 95 3.42 3.95 6.84
CA ARG A 95 4.67 4.03 7.59
C ARG A 95 5.20 5.46 7.69
N SER A 96 4.42 6.44 7.25
CA SER A 96 4.89 7.82 7.24
C SER A 96 6.22 7.90 6.45
N GLU A 97 7.19 8.65 6.96
CA GLU A 97 8.52 8.77 6.36
C GLU A 97 9.55 7.77 6.92
N PHE A 98 9.11 6.89 7.82
CA PHE A 98 10.01 6.12 8.68
C PHE A 98 10.47 4.79 8.11
N ASN A 99 10.18 4.52 6.84
CA ASN A 99 10.62 3.31 6.18
C ASN A 99 11.28 3.67 4.83
N PRO A 100 12.35 4.49 4.84
CA PRO A 100 12.95 4.93 3.59
C PRO A 100 13.65 3.78 2.89
N LYS A 101 13.50 3.75 1.57
CA LYS A 101 14.19 2.80 0.70
C LYS A 101 15.62 3.25 0.43
N VAL A 102 15.79 4.55 0.35
CA VAL A 102 17.09 5.23 0.16
C VAL A 102 17.11 6.49 1.02
N SER A 103 18.27 7.14 1.15
CA SER A 103 18.32 8.39 1.90
C SER A 103 17.52 9.48 1.19
N ASN A 104 17.03 10.47 1.95
CA ASN A 104 16.21 11.56 1.41
C ASN A 104 17.08 12.74 0.93
N ASP A 105 18.29 12.49 0.44
CA ASP A 105 19.26 13.53 0.15
C ASP A 105 19.03 14.24 -1.19
N THR A 106 18.37 13.59 -2.14
CA THR A 106 18.15 14.16 -3.48
C THR A 106 16.68 14.06 -3.86
N LYS A 107 16.29 14.81 -4.89
CA LYS A 107 14.93 14.70 -5.43
C LYS A 107 14.64 13.30 -5.93
N ALA A 108 15.60 12.68 -6.58
CA ALA A 108 15.42 11.31 -7.08
C ALA A 108 15.21 10.32 -5.94
N ASN A 109 15.98 10.46 -4.86
CA ASN A 109 15.85 9.61 -3.68
C ASN A 109 14.50 9.82 -2.98
N LYS A 110 14.09 11.07 -2.83
CA LYS A 110 12.77 11.36 -2.26
C LYS A 110 11.65 10.73 -3.08
N SER A 111 11.77 10.83 -4.40
CA SER A 111 10.80 10.20 -5.30
C SER A 111 10.76 8.68 -5.13
N ALA A 112 11.91 8.06 -4.95
CA ALA A 112 12.00 6.62 -4.71
C ALA A 112 11.35 6.23 -3.39
N ASN A 113 11.41 7.09 -2.38
CA ASN A 113 10.80 6.82 -1.08
C ASN A 113 9.28 7.00 -1.10
N ARG A 114 8.74 7.85 -1.98
CA ARG A 114 7.30 8.03 -2.14
C ARG A 114 6.74 6.88 -2.95
N ARG A 115 6.29 5.84 -2.26
CA ARG A 115 5.81 4.63 -2.91
C ARG A 115 4.70 3.97 -2.10
N THR A 116 3.91 3.16 -2.77
CA THR A 116 2.95 2.27 -2.13
C THR A 116 3.39 0.84 -2.41
N GLU A 117 3.50 0.04 -1.36
CA GLU A 117 3.84 -1.37 -1.49
C GLU A 117 2.59 -2.20 -1.27
N ILE A 118 2.36 -3.14 -2.17
CA ILE A 118 1.26 -4.08 -2.05
C ILE A 118 1.86 -5.44 -1.77
N ILE A 119 1.57 -5.96 -0.60
CA ILE A 119 2.17 -7.18 -0.08
C ILE A 119 1.09 -8.24 0.02
N ILE A 120 1.24 -9.31 -0.74
CA ILE A 120 0.33 -10.44 -0.73
C ILE A 120 0.96 -11.51 0.15
N MET A 121 0.28 -11.89 1.23
CA MET A 121 0.86 -12.73 2.28
C MET A 121 -0.15 -13.76 2.78
N PRO A 122 0.32 -14.85 3.39
CA PRO A 122 -0.59 -15.81 4.01
C PRO A 122 -1.46 -15.15 5.06
N LYS A 123 -2.68 -15.65 5.22
CA LYS A 123 -3.60 -15.11 6.21
C LYS A 123 -3.05 -15.25 7.61
N LEU A 124 -3.33 -14.23 8.45
CA LEU A 124 -2.87 -14.22 9.82
C LEU A 124 -3.42 -15.38 10.64
N ASP A 125 -4.65 -15.81 10.39
CA ASP A 125 -5.22 -16.93 11.11
C ASP A 125 -4.48 -18.24 10.82
N GLU A 126 -3.94 -18.42 9.62
CA GLU A 126 -3.10 -19.57 9.33
C GLU A 126 -1.79 -19.49 10.10
N PHE A 127 -1.23 -18.29 10.20
CA PHE A 127 -0.04 -18.04 10.99
C PHE A 127 -0.31 -18.35 12.47
N PHE A 128 -1.43 -17.89 12.99
CA PHE A 128 -1.81 -18.15 14.38
C PHE A 128 -2.07 -19.63 14.65
N LYS A 129 -2.55 -20.37 13.67
CA LYS A 129 -2.69 -21.83 13.82
C LYS A 129 -1.36 -22.50 14.08
N LEU A 130 -0.30 -22.02 13.42
CA LEU A 130 1.02 -22.54 13.66
C LEU A 130 1.49 -22.28 15.10
N LEU A 131 1.10 -21.13 15.64
CA LEU A 131 1.42 -20.78 17.03
C LEU A 131 0.56 -21.54 18.04
N GLU A 132 -0.69 -21.82 17.68
CA GLU A 132 -1.62 -22.51 18.55
C GLU A 132 -1.22 -23.95 18.89
N ILE A 133 -0.38 -24.53 18.05
CA ILE A 133 0.16 -25.87 18.33
C ILE A 133 0.83 -25.90 19.70
N LYS A 134 1.26 -24.76 20.19
CA LYS A 134 1.99 -24.63 21.46
C LYS A 134 1.11 -24.55 22.67
N GLN A 135 -0.18 -24.38 22.49
CA GLN A 135 -1.10 -24.20 23.59
C GLN A 135 -1.54 -25.52 24.22
#